data_381c44f321122ba2bd2620626358cfb6
#
_entry.id   381c44f321122ba2bd2620626358cfb6
#
_cell.length_a   1.000
_cell.length_b   1.000
_cell.length_c   1.000
_cell.angle_alpha   90.00
_cell.angle_beta   90.00
_cell.angle_gamma   90.00
#
_symmetry.space_group_name_H-M   'P 1'
#
loop_
_entity.id
_entity.type
_entity.pdbx_description
1 polymer ?
#
loop_
_entity_poly.entity_id
_entity_poly.type
_entity_poly.pdbx_seq_one_letter_code
_entity_poly.pdbx_strand_id
1 'polypeptide(L)'
;MATLGPRELDVAWIIFAHMVFQELSSLAGMPGLPDVMREEDVRATYEKLTGVELGDLRWFYVYSAVIWCCVFMRTSARRVHFGEIEKPEDVESLFYHAGLLRRLIEEA
;
A
#
# COMPACT_ATOMS: atom_id res chain seq x y z
N MET A 1 8.75 10.18 -8.14
CA MET A 1 8.17 10.65 -9.40
C MET A 1 7.24 11.84 -9.12
N ALA A 2 7.49 12.96 -9.74
CA ALA A 2 6.61 14.12 -9.65
C ALA A 2 5.73 14.17 -10.90
N THR A 3 4.42 14.16 -10.73
CA THR A 3 3.45 14.22 -11.83
C THR A 3 2.17 14.90 -11.35
N LEU A 4 1.35 15.34 -12.29
CA LEU A 4 0.03 15.89 -11.99
C LEU A 4 -1.01 14.76 -12.02
N GLY A 5 -1.90 14.75 -11.06
CA GLY A 5 -2.96 13.77 -10.96
C GLY A 5 -3.96 14.13 -9.88
N PRO A 6 -4.95 13.24 -9.63
CA PRO A 6 -5.92 13.47 -8.57
C PRO A 6 -5.22 13.51 -7.21
N ARG A 7 -5.63 14.44 -6.36
CA ARG A 7 -5.10 14.56 -5.00
C ARG A 7 -5.39 13.34 -4.14
N GLU A 8 -6.47 12.63 -4.45
CA GLU A 8 -6.85 11.37 -3.80
C GLU A 8 -5.77 10.32 -3.92
N LEU A 9 -5.01 10.32 -5.02
CA LEU A 9 -3.91 9.36 -5.23
C LEU A 9 -2.81 9.53 -4.18
N ASP A 10 -2.40 10.76 -3.91
CA ASP A 10 -1.35 11.03 -2.92
C ASP A 10 -1.82 10.73 -1.50
N VAL A 11 -3.04 11.14 -1.16
CA VAL A 11 -3.63 10.86 0.16
C VAL A 11 -3.80 9.36 0.37
N ALA A 12 -4.33 8.66 -0.64
CA ALA A 12 -4.51 7.22 -0.59
C ALA A 12 -3.17 6.49 -0.45
N TRP A 13 -2.12 6.98 -1.08
CA TRP A 13 -0.78 6.39 -0.99
C TRP A 13 -0.26 6.36 0.44
N ILE A 14 -0.41 7.47 1.18
CA ILE A 14 0.02 7.57 2.58
C ILE A 14 -0.76 6.57 3.45
N ILE A 15 -2.08 6.54 3.29
CA ILE A 15 -2.96 5.64 4.05
C ILE A 15 -2.65 4.19 3.71
N PHE A 16 -2.50 3.89 2.42
CA PHE A 16 -2.18 2.54 1.95
C PHE A 16 -0.80 2.07 2.45
N ALA A 17 0.21 2.93 2.43
CA ALA A 17 1.53 2.59 2.96
C ALA A 17 1.43 2.17 4.43
N HIS A 18 0.63 2.87 5.22
CA HIS A 18 0.39 2.48 6.61
C HIS A 18 -0.31 1.12 6.72
N MET A 19 -1.30 0.84 5.85
CA MET A 19 -1.98 -0.46 5.81
C MET A 19 -0.98 -1.60 5.53
N VAL A 20 -0.05 -1.39 4.58
CA VAL A 20 0.99 -2.39 4.24
C VAL A 20 1.91 -2.63 5.42
N PHE A 21 2.42 -1.58 6.04
CA PHE A 21 3.32 -1.74 7.19
C PHE A 21 2.62 -2.39 8.38
N GLN A 22 1.33 -2.11 8.58
CA GLN A 22 0.54 -2.76 9.62
C GLN A 22 0.37 -4.26 9.31
N GLU A 23 0.11 -4.62 8.06
CA GLU A 23 0.02 -6.01 7.62
C GLU A 23 1.35 -6.74 7.81
N LEU A 24 2.46 -6.12 7.40
CA LEU A 24 3.80 -6.71 7.55
C LEU A 24 4.18 -6.86 9.03
N SER A 25 3.83 -5.90 9.87
CA SER A 25 4.06 -5.99 11.32
C SER A 25 3.30 -7.17 11.92
N SER A 26 2.05 -7.36 11.51
CA SER A 26 1.22 -8.48 11.95
C SER A 26 1.82 -9.83 11.55
N LEU A 27 2.30 -9.95 10.30
CA LEU A 27 2.96 -11.17 9.82
C LEU A 27 4.27 -11.46 10.56
N ALA A 28 4.96 -10.43 11.02
CA ALA A 28 6.19 -10.56 11.79
C ALA A 28 5.94 -10.75 13.30
N GLY A 29 4.68 -10.80 13.73
CA GLY A 29 4.30 -10.93 15.13
C GLY A 29 4.51 -9.68 15.97
N MET A 30 4.66 -8.52 15.34
CA MET A 30 4.82 -7.23 16.01
C MET A 30 3.47 -6.50 16.13
N PRO A 31 3.27 -5.67 17.19
CA PRO A 31 1.99 -5.01 17.40
C PRO A 31 1.68 -3.90 16.38
N GLY A 32 2.70 -3.30 15.76
CA GLY A 32 2.50 -2.18 14.83
C GLY A 32 1.94 -0.94 15.53
N LEU A 33 1.37 -0.03 14.73
CA LEU A 33 0.77 1.23 15.19
C LEU A 33 -0.59 1.41 14.50
N PRO A 34 -1.63 0.66 14.93
CA PRO A 34 -2.92 0.62 14.22
C PRO A 34 -3.66 1.95 14.19
N ASP A 35 -3.40 2.85 15.14
CA ASP A 35 -4.11 4.13 15.25
C ASP A 35 -3.41 5.30 14.55
N VAL A 36 -2.28 5.02 13.87
CA VAL A 36 -1.55 6.02 13.09
C VAL A 36 -2.02 5.98 11.64
N MET A 37 -2.24 7.14 11.02
CA MET A 37 -2.62 7.27 9.59
C MET A 37 -3.91 6.51 9.21
N ARG A 38 -4.88 6.43 10.11
CA ARG A 38 -6.19 5.86 9.77
C ARG A 38 -6.89 6.74 8.72
N GLU A 39 -7.65 6.11 7.82
CA GLU A 39 -8.35 6.82 6.75
C GLU A 39 -9.17 8.00 7.28
N GLU A 40 -9.98 7.77 8.31
CA GLU A 40 -10.83 8.81 8.88
C GLU A 40 -10.04 10.00 9.43
N ASP A 41 -8.91 9.76 10.06
CA ASP A 41 -8.07 10.82 10.63
C ASP A 41 -7.33 11.61 9.57
N VAL A 42 -6.74 10.90 8.60
CA VAL A 42 -6.00 11.53 7.50
C VAL A 42 -6.95 12.33 6.62
N ARG A 43 -8.10 11.75 6.27
CA ARG A 43 -9.14 12.43 5.49
C ARG A 43 -9.61 13.71 6.18
N ALA A 44 -9.99 13.61 7.45
CA ALA A 44 -10.49 14.76 8.22
C ALA A 44 -9.44 15.88 8.30
N THR A 45 -8.20 15.53 8.60
CA THR A 45 -7.09 16.49 8.70
C THR A 45 -6.82 17.16 7.36
N TYR A 46 -6.74 16.38 6.28
CA TYR A 46 -6.50 16.92 4.95
C TYR A 46 -7.61 17.87 4.51
N GLU A 47 -8.86 17.47 4.68
CA GLU A 47 -10.02 18.30 4.30
C GLU A 47 -10.08 19.59 5.12
N LYS A 48 -9.75 19.51 6.42
CA LYS A 48 -9.68 20.68 7.28
C LYS A 48 -8.60 21.67 6.86
N LEU A 49 -7.39 21.17 6.53
CA LEU A 49 -6.25 22.01 6.20
C LEU A 49 -6.32 22.61 4.79
N THR A 50 -6.93 21.91 3.84
CA THR A 50 -6.99 22.35 2.45
C THR A 50 -8.33 22.96 2.05
N GLY A 51 -9.39 22.70 2.81
CA GLY A 51 -10.75 23.10 2.46
C GLY A 51 -11.33 22.31 1.29
N VAL A 52 -10.69 21.21 0.90
CA VAL A 52 -11.09 20.39 -0.24
C VAL A 52 -11.68 19.08 0.26
N GLU A 53 -12.88 18.74 -0.20
CA GLU A 53 -13.50 17.45 0.07
C GLU A 53 -12.89 16.36 -0.81
N LEU A 54 -12.44 15.26 -0.19
CA LEU A 54 -11.89 14.12 -0.88
C LEU A 54 -13.01 13.19 -1.36
N GLY A 55 -12.83 12.61 -2.56
CA GLY A 55 -13.71 11.57 -3.06
C GLY A 55 -13.46 10.21 -2.40
N ASP A 56 -14.08 9.17 -2.97
CA ASP A 56 -13.90 7.79 -2.52
C ASP A 56 -12.47 7.32 -2.82
N LEU A 57 -11.79 6.77 -1.81
CA LEU A 57 -10.39 6.35 -1.92
C LEU A 57 -10.21 4.86 -2.28
N ARG A 58 -11.29 4.07 -2.30
CA ARG A 58 -11.19 2.61 -2.47
C ARG A 58 -10.48 2.19 -3.76
N TRP A 59 -10.80 2.81 -4.89
CA TRP A 59 -10.12 2.54 -6.15
C TRP A 59 -8.62 2.87 -6.05
N PHE A 60 -8.29 3.97 -5.39
CA PHE A 60 -6.90 4.41 -5.26
C PHE A 60 -6.07 3.48 -4.36
N TYR A 61 -6.70 2.83 -3.39
CA TYR A 61 -6.03 1.80 -2.60
C TYR A 61 -5.66 0.58 -3.44
N VAL A 62 -6.58 0.11 -4.29
CA VAL A 62 -6.30 -1.00 -5.20
C VAL A 62 -5.19 -0.63 -6.18
N TYR A 63 -5.25 0.57 -6.74
CA TYR A 63 -4.21 1.08 -7.63
C TYR A 63 -2.84 1.09 -6.94
N SER A 64 -2.78 1.61 -5.72
CA SER A 64 -1.55 1.63 -4.92
C SER A 64 -1.03 0.22 -4.63
N ALA A 65 -1.93 -0.70 -4.32
CA ALA A 65 -1.57 -2.10 -4.06
C ALA A 65 -0.95 -2.78 -5.29
N VAL A 66 -1.46 -2.49 -6.48
CA VAL A 66 -0.90 -3.01 -7.74
C VAL A 66 0.50 -2.43 -7.99
N ILE A 67 0.71 -1.15 -7.72
CA ILE A 67 2.05 -0.55 -7.82
C ILE A 67 3.01 -1.24 -6.86
N TRP A 68 2.59 -1.56 -5.64
CA TRP A 68 3.40 -2.30 -4.68
C TRP A 68 3.77 -3.70 -5.17
N CYS A 69 2.89 -4.37 -5.92
CA CYS A 69 3.24 -5.61 -6.59
C CYS A 69 4.45 -5.44 -7.51
N CYS A 70 4.45 -4.37 -8.32
CA CYS A 70 5.57 -4.06 -9.20
C CYS A 70 6.85 -3.76 -8.42
N VAL A 71 6.76 -3.04 -7.31
CA VAL A 71 7.90 -2.74 -6.44
C VAL A 71 8.49 -4.03 -5.87
N PHE A 72 7.65 -4.93 -5.35
CA PHE A 72 8.13 -6.22 -4.82
C PHE A 72 8.77 -7.08 -5.90
N MET A 73 8.21 -7.11 -7.10
CA MET A 73 8.79 -7.85 -8.23
C MET A 73 10.18 -7.32 -8.60
N ARG A 74 10.35 -6.01 -8.68
CA ARG A 74 11.64 -5.39 -8.99
C ARG A 74 12.67 -5.64 -7.90
N THR A 75 12.29 -5.47 -6.66
CA THR A 75 13.17 -5.72 -5.51
C THR A 75 13.59 -7.18 -5.48
N SER A 76 12.65 -8.10 -5.69
CA SER A 76 12.93 -9.53 -5.68
C SER A 76 13.81 -9.96 -6.86
N ALA A 77 13.57 -9.41 -8.05
CA ALA A 77 14.42 -9.67 -9.22
C ALA A 77 15.87 -9.26 -8.95
N ARG A 78 16.08 -8.13 -8.30
CA ARG A 78 17.40 -7.68 -7.88
C ARG A 78 18.04 -8.67 -6.89
N ARG A 79 17.28 -9.11 -5.90
CA ARG A 79 17.77 -10.06 -4.89
C ARG A 79 18.14 -11.41 -5.51
N VAL A 80 17.37 -11.88 -6.47
CA VAL A 80 17.71 -13.09 -7.25
C VAL A 80 19.00 -12.88 -8.04
N HIS A 81 19.13 -11.74 -8.70
CA HIS A 81 20.33 -11.41 -9.49
C HIS A 81 21.60 -11.41 -8.64
N PHE A 82 21.55 -10.91 -7.42
CA PHE A 82 22.68 -10.85 -6.50
C PHE A 82 22.80 -12.10 -5.61
N GLY A 83 22.03 -13.15 -5.86
CA GLY A 83 22.12 -14.42 -5.13
C GLY A 83 21.61 -14.38 -3.69
N GLU A 84 20.88 -13.36 -3.30
CA GLU A 84 20.34 -13.23 -1.94
C GLU A 84 19.17 -14.17 -1.69
N ILE A 85 18.37 -14.46 -2.73
CA ILE A 85 17.25 -15.41 -2.70
C ILE A 85 17.26 -16.26 -3.97
N GLU A 86 16.62 -17.42 -3.91
CA GLU A 86 16.37 -18.24 -5.09
C GLU A 86 15.18 -17.68 -5.87
N LYS A 87 15.16 -17.93 -7.19
CA LYS A 87 14.03 -17.56 -8.04
C LYS A 87 12.78 -18.31 -7.54
N PRO A 88 11.70 -17.62 -7.15
CA PRO A 88 10.50 -18.28 -6.67
C PRO A 88 9.77 -19.01 -7.80
N GLU A 89 9.16 -20.14 -7.49
CA GLU A 89 8.29 -20.85 -8.42
C GLU A 89 6.95 -20.13 -8.62
N ASP A 90 6.45 -19.51 -7.55
CA ASP A 90 5.21 -18.78 -7.56
C ASP A 90 5.48 -17.28 -7.31
N VAL A 91 5.15 -16.46 -8.31
CA VAL A 91 5.34 -15.01 -8.24
C VAL A 91 4.49 -14.39 -7.12
N GLU A 92 3.31 -14.93 -6.84
CA GLU A 92 2.45 -14.42 -5.78
C GLU A 92 3.13 -14.48 -4.39
N SER A 93 4.04 -15.42 -4.19
CA SER A 93 4.80 -15.52 -2.93
C SER A 93 5.66 -14.29 -2.64
N LEU A 94 5.95 -13.47 -3.65
CA LEU A 94 6.70 -12.22 -3.52
C LEU A 94 5.83 -11.07 -2.99
N PHE A 95 4.52 -11.21 -3.05
CA PHE A 95 3.58 -10.16 -2.66
C PHE A 95 3.19 -10.32 -1.18
N TYR A 96 4.00 -9.75 -0.30
CA TYR A 96 3.77 -9.84 1.15
C TYR A 96 2.44 -9.22 1.58
N HIS A 97 1.85 -8.38 0.72
CA HIS A 97 0.56 -7.73 0.95
C HIS A 97 -0.60 -8.39 0.19
N ALA A 98 -0.43 -9.63 -0.30
CA ALA A 98 -1.45 -10.29 -1.14
C ALA A 98 -2.82 -10.38 -0.44
N GLY A 99 -2.85 -10.69 0.86
CA GLY A 99 -4.09 -10.72 1.62
C GLY A 99 -4.80 -9.37 1.67
N LEU A 100 -4.04 -8.30 1.90
CA LEU A 100 -4.55 -6.94 1.88
C LEU A 100 -5.09 -6.57 0.49
N LEU A 101 -4.34 -6.87 -0.56
CA LEU A 101 -4.76 -6.61 -1.93
C LEU A 101 -6.10 -7.27 -2.25
N ARG A 102 -6.29 -8.54 -1.88
CA ARG A 102 -7.55 -9.25 -2.10
C ARG A 102 -8.72 -8.58 -1.37
N ARG A 103 -8.51 -8.21 -0.10
CA ARG A 103 -9.55 -7.49 0.66
C ARG A 103 -9.93 -6.17 0.02
N LEU A 104 -8.94 -5.40 -0.44
CA LEU A 104 -9.20 -4.11 -1.09
C LEU A 104 -9.96 -4.26 -2.41
N ILE A 105 -9.68 -5.31 -3.18
CA ILE A 105 -10.42 -5.60 -4.42
C ILE A 105 -11.88 -5.93 -4.10
N GLU A 106 -12.12 -6.73 -3.08
CA GLU A 106 -13.48 -7.11 -2.65
C GLU A 106 -14.29 -5.90 -2.16
N GLU A 107 -13.65 -4.95 -1.51
CA GLU A 107 -14.28 -3.74 -0.96
C GLU A 107 -14.49 -2.64 -2.01
N ALA A 108 -13.80 -2.70 -3.12
CA ALA A 108 -13.84 -1.66 -4.16
C ALA A 108 -15.15 -1.63 -4.98
#